data_cf8b118d3a7c599ab8b058e85bc8a3c5
#
_entry.id   cf8b118d3a7c599ab8b058e85bc8a3c5
#
_cell.length_a   1.000
_cell.length_b   1.000
_cell.length_c   1.000
_cell.angle_alpha   90.00
_cell.angle_beta   90.00
_cell.angle_gamma   90.00
#
_symmetry.space_group_name_H-M   'P 1'
#
loop_
_entity.id
_entity.type
_entity.pdbx_description
1 polymer ?
#
loop_
_entity_poly.entity_id
_entity_poly.type
_entity_poly.pdbx_seq_one_letter_code
_entity_poly.pdbx_strand_id
1 'polypeptide(L)'
;MYKTESFKPDTFKPARFESDGKITLSGKEIPYHTICEDNVIYGPDGNPVASIFTYAYFRSDVEDTADRPVVFAYNGGPGSSCMYVHAGFLGTRRMQYDEVDRESAFGPYKVIDNPDCLIAIADIVLIDPVGTGYGVLIDESKKKDFFGIEQDAEALLTVLEAWVRRYNRGLSPKYLCGESYGCTRSAVAAGIAATMGRERGYGIAFDGIVFIGNTVTVGKYFGEGLPVETSVLGFPTYAGVNWYHNHPTDQSVEDFVKEAKAFADHDYVLALYKGEAISEEEKEHILEKVSYYTGVSREYLIRHGLKIDDDDYRQEVLKTKGKAVSRYDGRVTRPLLEPEQDEIKKALWDDATADRYDTFFYAAFTGDLLPNLNVKLDRNFIPGTDYYMHWDKEEKKGTTAEELRYAMTRRPGMRAFFANGWFDLCTEFGYAWHTMDHAGLPKDRVFWKGYQSGHMIYLGEDNVHELCSDIRDFILGKNPKSQF
;
A
#
# COMPACT_ATOMS: atom_id res chain seq x y z
N MET A 1 -20.46 -12.13 13.96
CA MET A 1 -20.56 -10.69 14.26
C MET A 1 -22.00 -10.25 13.99
N TYR A 2 -22.66 -9.58 14.95
CA TYR A 2 -24.02 -9.03 14.76
C TYR A 2 -23.93 -7.74 13.96
N LYS A 3 -24.79 -7.57 12.94
CA LYS A 3 -24.87 -6.38 12.09
C LYS A 3 -26.21 -5.69 12.33
N THR A 4 -26.23 -4.38 12.32
CA THR A 4 -27.48 -3.58 12.41
C THR A 4 -28.31 -3.68 11.14
N GLU A 5 -27.63 -3.90 10.00
CA GLU A 5 -28.22 -4.08 8.68
C GLU A 5 -27.54 -5.26 8.00
N SER A 6 -28.28 -6.01 7.20
CA SER A 6 -27.73 -7.12 6.42
C SER A 6 -27.94 -6.85 4.93
N PHE A 7 -26.85 -6.80 4.18
CA PHE A 7 -26.92 -6.87 2.73
C PHE A 7 -27.49 -8.24 2.34
N LYS A 8 -28.55 -8.23 1.54
CA LYS A 8 -29.11 -9.44 0.93
C LYS A 8 -28.81 -9.37 -0.56
N PRO A 9 -28.08 -10.34 -1.13
CA PRO A 9 -27.75 -10.34 -2.56
C PRO A 9 -28.97 -10.15 -3.45
N ASP A 10 -30.08 -10.78 -3.15
CA ASP A 10 -31.34 -10.70 -3.90
C ASP A 10 -31.98 -9.29 -3.93
N THR A 11 -31.49 -8.37 -3.07
CA THR A 11 -31.99 -7.00 -2.99
C THR A 11 -31.00 -5.98 -3.56
N PHE A 12 -29.88 -6.43 -4.15
CA PHE A 12 -28.89 -5.53 -4.70
C PHE A 12 -29.48 -4.65 -5.82
N LYS A 13 -29.28 -3.35 -5.67
CA LYS A 13 -29.59 -2.35 -6.70
C LYS A 13 -28.36 -1.46 -6.86
N PRO A 14 -27.84 -1.30 -8.08
CA PRO A 14 -26.75 -0.37 -8.32
C PRO A 14 -27.13 1.05 -7.88
N ALA A 15 -26.23 1.72 -7.20
CA ALA A 15 -26.40 3.10 -6.76
C ALA A 15 -25.43 4.02 -7.49
N ARG A 16 -25.84 5.28 -7.66
CA ARG A 16 -25.04 6.36 -8.21
C ARG A 16 -25.38 7.66 -7.51
N PHE A 17 -24.36 8.38 -7.07
CA PHE A 17 -24.44 9.66 -6.41
C PHE A 17 -23.54 10.66 -7.13
N GLU A 18 -24.00 11.91 -7.19
CA GLU A 18 -23.24 12.99 -7.79
C GLU A 18 -23.24 14.21 -6.85
N SER A 19 -22.14 14.94 -6.85
CA SER A 19 -22.04 16.23 -6.17
C SER A 19 -21.04 17.14 -6.87
N ASP A 20 -21.19 18.43 -6.69
CA ASP A 20 -20.27 19.45 -7.15
C ASP A 20 -19.54 20.06 -5.96
N GLY A 21 -18.27 20.36 -6.14
CA GLY A 21 -17.46 20.97 -5.12
C GLY A 21 -16.43 21.92 -5.70
N LYS A 22 -15.71 22.59 -4.79
CA LYS A 22 -14.60 23.48 -5.10
C LYS A 22 -13.50 23.29 -4.08
N ILE A 23 -12.27 23.39 -4.52
CA ILE A 23 -11.08 23.34 -3.67
C ILE A 23 -10.12 24.46 -4.04
N THR A 24 -9.47 25.07 -3.05
CA THR A 24 -8.47 26.10 -3.31
C THR A 24 -7.07 25.50 -3.23
N LEU A 25 -6.36 25.46 -4.37
CA LEU A 25 -4.99 24.95 -4.46
C LEU A 25 -4.06 26.07 -4.93
N SER A 26 -3.02 26.38 -4.15
CA SER A 26 -2.07 27.45 -4.44
C SER A 26 -2.75 28.80 -4.75
N GLY A 27 -3.82 29.12 -4.00
CA GLY A 27 -4.60 30.36 -4.15
C GLY A 27 -5.56 30.40 -5.34
N LYS A 28 -5.69 29.32 -6.10
CA LYS A 28 -6.60 29.19 -7.23
C LYS A 28 -7.77 28.27 -6.87
N GLU A 29 -9.00 28.75 -7.05
CA GLU A 29 -10.20 27.90 -6.92
C GLU A 29 -10.30 26.96 -8.11
N ILE A 30 -10.46 25.66 -7.83
CA ILE A 30 -10.62 24.59 -8.80
C ILE A 30 -11.99 23.94 -8.58
N PRO A 31 -12.93 24.08 -9.50
CA PRO A 31 -14.21 23.40 -9.42
C PRO A 31 -14.06 21.94 -9.83
N TYR A 32 -14.82 21.06 -9.17
CA TYR A 32 -14.85 19.63 -9.51
C TYR A 32 -16.26 19.06 -9.39
N HIS A 33 -16.50 18.02 -10.15
CA HIS A 33 -17.68 17.18 -10.10
C HIS A 33 -17.31 15.80 -9.58
N THR A 34 -18.16 15.18 -8.77
CA THR A 34 -17.92 13.84 -8.25
C THR A 34 -19.01 12.87 -8.69
N ILE A 35 -18.59 11.64 -8.98
CA ILE A 35 -19.48 10.52 -9.28
C ILE A 35 -19.07 9.35 -8.42
N CYS A 36 -19.97 8.92 -7.54
CA CYS A 36 -19.78 7.76 -6.68
C CYS A 36 -20.79 6.70 -7.11
N GLU A 37 -20.31 5.53 -7.60
CA GLU A 37 -21.22 4.57 -8.22
C GLU A 37 -20.78 3.11 -8.11
N ASP A 38 -21.76 2.23 -8.18
CA ASP A 38 -21.58 0.81 -8.41
C ASP A 38 -21.19 0.52 -9.85
N ASN A 39 -20.11 -0.25 -10.04
CA ASN A 39 -19.72 -0.81 -11.31
C ASN A 39 -19.97 -2.32 -11.28
N VAL A 40 -21.14 -2.71 -11.81
CA VAL A 40 -21.61 -4.10 -11.74
C VAL A 40 -20.86 -4.97 -12.74
N ILE A 41 -20.40 -6.11 -12.25
CA ILE A 41 -19.80 -7.19 -13.06
C ILE A 41 -20.89 -8.23 -13.28
N TYR A 42 -21.07 -8.64 -14.53
CA TYR A 42 -22.07 -9.61 -14.94
C TYR A 42 -21.41 -10.94 -15.33
N GLY A 43 -22.02 -12.02 -14.93
CA GLY A 43 -21.62 -13.37 -15.35
C GLY A 43 -21.96 -13.63 -16.83
N PRO A 44 -21.49 -14.76 -17.39
CA PRO A 44 -21.77 -15.15 -18.78
C PRO A 44 -23.27 -15.30 -19.11
N ASP A 45 -24.09 -15.54 -18.09
CA ASP A 45 -25.54 -15.64 -18.17
C ASP A 45 -26.27 -14.29 -18.14
N GLY A 46 -25.52 -13.20 -17.99
CA GLY A 46 -26.05 -11.84 -17.91
C GLY A 46 -26.54 -11.44 -16.51
N ASN A 47 -26.40 -12.31 -15.50
CA ASN A 47 -26.76 -11.98 -14.13
C ASN A 47 -25.65 -11.20 -13.43
N PRO A 48 -25.99 -10.25 -12.52
CA PRO A 48 -24.99 -9.55 -11.72
C PRO A 48 -24.32 -10.51 -10.74
N VAL A 49 -22.98 -10.56 -10.70
CA VAL A 49 -22.21 -11.46 -9.83
C VAL A 49 -21.40 -10.71 -8.77
N ALA A 50 -20.96 -9.50 -9.06
CA ALA A 50 -20.24 -8.63 -8.13
C ALA A 50 -20.41 -7.16 -8.51
N SER A 51 -19.99 -6.26 -7.62
CA SER A 51 -19.86 -4.83 -7.90
C SER A 51 -18.61 -4.28 -7.24
N ILE A 52 -17.86 -3.46 -7.95
CA ILE A 52 -16.80 -2.61 -7.46
C ILE A 52 -17.37 -1.20 -7.31
N PHE A 53 -17.15 -0.56 -6.16
CA PHE A 53 -17.62 0.80 -5.93
C PHE A 53 -16.50 1.80 -6.22
N THR A 54 -16.82 2.89 -6.92
CA THR A 54 -15.83 3.93 -7.27
C THR A 54 -16.27 5.30 -6.80
N TYR A 55 -15.30 6.13 -6.40
CA TYR A 55 -15.45 7.54 -6.06
C TYR A 55 -14.58 8.33 -7.03
N ALA A 56 -15.20 8.89 -8.06
CA ALA A 56 -14.50 9.62 -9.12
C ALA A 56 -14.62 11.13 -8.92
N TYR A 57 -13.49 11.83 -9.01
CA TYR A 57 -13.37 13.27 -8.95
C TYR A 57 -12.91 13.78 -10.31
N PHE A 58 -13.73 14.59 -10.94
CA PHE A 58 -13.47 15.20 -12.24
C PHE A 58 -13.30 16.71 -12.08
N ARG A 59 -12.23 17.25 -12.60
CA ARG A 59 -12.11 18.70 -12.69
C ARG A 59 -13.09 19.23 -13.75
N SER A 60 -14.02 20.11 -13.35
CA SER A 60 -15.19 20.48 -14.19
C SER A 60 -14.96 21.70 -15.10
N ASP A 61 -13.85 22.44 -14.95
CA ASP A 61 -13.47 23.54 -15.82
C ASP A 61 -12.55 23.13 -16.99
N VAL A 62 -12.44 21.84 -17.27
CA VAL A 62 -11.62 21.28 -18.37
C VAL A 62 -12.54 20.61 -19.38
N GLU A 63 -12.60 21.15 -20.61
CA GLU A 63 -13.44 20.62 -21.69
C GLU A 63 -12.77 19.45 -22.42
N ASP A 64 -11.47 19.58 -22.78
CA ASP A 64 -10.71 18.51 -23.42
C ASP A 64 -9.93 17.71 -22.36
N THR A 65 -10.35 16.45 -22.23
CA THR A 65 -9.76 15.52 -21.25
C THR A 65 -8.78 14.53 -21.87
N ALA A 66 -8.49 14.63 -23.17
CA ALA A 66 -7.60 13.67 -23.86
C ALA A 66 -6.20 13.63 -23.25
N ASP A 67 -5.62 14.80 -22.96
CA ASP A 67 -4.29 14.92 -22.37
C ASP A 67 -4.32 14.95 -20.83
N ARG A 68 -5.53 14.91 -20.23
CA ARG A 68 -5.65 14.97 -18.77
C ARG A 68 -5.51 13.58 -18.16
N PRO A 69 -4.53 13.35 -17.26
CA PRO A 69 -4.33 12.05 -16.62
C PRO A 69 -5.53 11.59 -15.79
N VAL A 70 -5.67 10.27 -15.65
CA VAL A 70 -6.55 9.63 -14.67
C VAL A 70 -5.71 8.77 -13.74
N VAL A 71 -5.89 8.94 -12.44
CA VAL A 71 -5.27 8.13 -11.39
C VAL A 71 -6.31 7.21 -10.80
N PHE A 72 -6.14 5.90 -10.95
CA PHE A 72 -6.94 4.87 -10.31
C PHE A 72 -6.21 4.40 -9.05
N ALA A 73 -6.83 4.60 -7.89
CA ALA A 73 -6.17 4.35 -6.62
C ALA A 73 -6.97 3.46 -5.67
N TYR A 74 -6.27 2.63 -4.91
CA TYR A 74 -6.85 1.65 -4.00
C TYR A 74 -5.84 1.21 -2.94
N ASN A 75 -6.39 0.76 -1.81
CA ASN A 75 -5.61 0.06 -0.79
C ASN A 75 -5.43 -1.43 -1.13
N GLY A 76 -4.70 -2.11 -0.28
CA GLY A 76 -4.38 -3.52 -0.38
C GLY A 76 -5.15 -4.42 0.55
N GLY A 77 -4.49 -4.96 1.54
CA GLY A 77 -4.91 -6.02 2.41
C GLY A 77 -4.27 -7.36 2.01
N PRO A 78 -4.82 -8.19 1.09
CA PRO A 78 -6.07 -8.00 0.35
C PRO A 78 -7.29 -7.93 1.28
N GLY A 79 -8.30 -7.19 0.86
CA GLY A 79 -9.55 -7.05 1.61
C GLY A 79 -9.75 -5.69 2.29
N SER A 80 -8.95 -4.67 2.00
CA SER A 80 -9.16 -3.30 2.49
C SER A 80 -9.88 -2.43 1.45
N SER A 81 -10.79 -1.57 1.94
CA SER A 81 -11.40 -0.51 1.15
C SER A 81 -10.39 0.60 0.84
N CYS A 82 -10.72 1.49 -0.10
CA CYS A 82 -9.89 2.64 -0.43
C CYS A 82 -9.89 3.75 0.64
N MET A 83 -10.52 3.54 1.77
CA MET A 83 -10.70 4.52 2.85
C MET A 83 -9.40 5.20 3.26
N TYR A 84 -8.30 4.43 3.39
CA TYR A 84 -7.02 4.95 3.85
C TYR A 84 -6.39 5.91 2.83
N VAL A 85 -6.22 5.49 1.57
CA VAL A 85 -5.67 6.38 0.54
C VAL A 85 -6.61 7.52 0.21
N HIS A 86 -7.93 7.33 0.34
CA HIS A 86 -8.95 8.35 0.10
C HIS A 86 -8.91 9.46 1.15
N ALA A 87 -9.11 9.11 2.42
CA ALA A 87 -9.08 10.06 3.53
C ALA A 87 -7.66 10.47 3.94
N GLY A 88 -6.65 9.71 3.51
CA GLY A 88 -5.25 9.96 3.82
C GLY A 88 -4.63 11.06 2.98
N PHE A 89 -4.76 11.02 1.64
CA PHE A 89 -4.05 11.96 0.80
C PHE A 89 -4.64 12.24 -0.59
N LEU A 90 -5.49 11.36 -1.14
CA LEU A 90 -5.97 11.51 -2.52
C LEU A 90 -7.29 12.24 -2.66
N GLY A 91 -8.14 12.23 -1.62
CA GLY A 91 -9.40 12.97 -1.64
C GLY A 91 -9.21 14.48 -1.75
N THR A 92 -10.26 15.20 -2.13
CA THR A 92 -10.28 16.67 -2.05
C THR A 92 -10.32 17.17 -0.60
N ARG A 93 -10.69 16.27 0.31
CA ARG A 93 -10.61 16.45 1.76
C ARG A 93 -9.81 15.31 2.36
N ARG A 94 -9.02 15.59 3.39
CA ARG A 94 -8.19 14.58 4.07
C ARG A 94 -8.12 14.82 5.57
N MET A 95 -7.68 13.80 6.26
CA MET A 95 -7.31 13.94 7.67
C MET A 95 -6.21 14.98 7.82
N GLN A 96 -6.28 15.76 8.89
CA GLN A 96 -5.17 16.58 9.37
C GLN A 96 -4.33 15.71 10.32
N TYR A 97 -3.04 15.60 10.04
CA TYR A 97 -2.14 14.81 10.86
C TYR A 97 -1.52 15.63 11.97
N ASP A 98 -1.45 15.04 13.16
CA ASP A 98 -0.59 15.52 14.25
C ASP A 98 0.82 14.89 14.09
N GLU A 99 1.77 15.37 14.92
CA GLU A 99 3.10 14.73 15.00
C GLU A 99 2.98 13.27 15.43
N VAL A 100 3.72 12.40 14.75
CA VAL A 100 3.65 10.94 14.94
C VAL A 100 4.03 10.53 16.37
N ASP A 101 4.90 11.30 17.02
CA ASP A 101 5.38 11.06 18.40
C ASP A 101 4.37 11.42 19.49
N ARG A 102 3.24 12.00 19.14
CA ARG A 102 2.23 12.37 20.11
C ARG A 102 1.58 11.12 20.69
N GLU A 103 1.70 10.93 22.00
CA GLU A 103 1.23 9.72 22.72
C GLU A 103 -0.28 9.46 22.66
N SER A 104 -1.08 10.40 22.17
CA SER A 104 -2.53 10.23 22.13
C SER A 104 -3.17 10.84 20.90
N ALA A 105 -3.75 10.00 20.06
CA ALA A 105 -4.72 10.42 19.05
C ALA A 105 -6.14 10.44 19.68
N PHE A 106 -6.45 11.44 20.47
CA PHE A 106 -7.82 11.64 20.94
C PHE A 106 -8.52 12.69 20.08
N GLY A 107 -9.81 12.47 19.83
CA GLY A 107 -10.66 13.49 19.21
C GLY A 107 -10.63 14.86 19.94
N PRO A 108 -11.09 15.94 19.31
CA PRO A 108 -11.83 15.88 18.04
C PRO A 108 -10.90 15.67 16.83
N TYR A 109 -11.23 14.70 15.99
CA TYR A 109 -10.56 14.47 14.72
C TYR A 109 -10.85 15.62 13.76
N LYS A 110 -9.84 16.04 13.00
CA LYS A 110 -9.97 17.13 12.04
C LYS A 110 -9.81 16.62 10.62
N VAL A 111 -10.76 17.03 9.78
CA VAL A 111 -10.69 16.87 8.33
C VAL A 111 -10.54 18.25 7.71
N ILE A 112 -9.63 18.40 6.77
CA ILE A 112 -9.32 19.66 6.10
C ILE A 112 -9.49 19.51 4.59
N ASP A 113 -9.66 20.64 3.88
CA ASP A 113 -9.46 20.65 2.45
C ASP A 113 -8.02 20.25 2.16
N ASN A 114 -7.82 19.33 1.22
CA ASN A 114 -6.51 18.77 0.95
C ASN A 114 -5.65 19.75 0.12
N PRO A 115 -4.65 20.42 0.70
CA PRO A 115 -3.85 21.39 -0.04
C PRO A 115 -2.97 20.76 -1.12
N ASP A 116 -2.76 19.44 -1.04
CA ASP A 116 -1.89 18.68 -1.92
C ASP A 116 -2.66 17.84 -2.96
N CYS A 117 -3.98 18.07 -3.07
CA CYS A 117 -4.85 17.28 -3.92
C CYS A 117 -4.39 17.28 -5.40
N LEU A 118 -4.32 16.09 -5.97
CA LEU A 118 -3.90 15.89 -7.37
C LEU A 118 -4.94 16.35 -8.40
N ILE A 119 -6.15 16.79 -7.98
CA ILE A 119 -7.22 17.27 -8.89
C ILE A 119 -6.75 18.44 -9.76
N ALA A 120 -5.72 19.17 -9.34
CA ALA A 120 -5.12 20.22 -10.17
C ALA A 120 -4.58 19.71 -11.51
N ILE A 121 -4.08 18.46 -11.56
CA ILE A 121 -3.36 17.90 -12.71
C ILE A 121 -3.97 16.64 -13.27
N ALA A 122 -4.77 15.91 -12.51
CA ALA A 122 -5.35 14.62 -12.90
C ALA A 122 -6.79 14.50 -12.37
N ASP A 123 -7.61 13.66 -12.98
CA ASP A 123 -8.81 13.17 -12.35
C ASP A 123 -8.47 11.95 -11.50
N ILE A 124 -9.20 11.76 -10.40
CA ILE A 124 -8.88 10.76 -9.38
C ILE A 124 -10.05 9.81 -9.24
N VAL A 125 -9.79 8.51 -9.25
CA VAL A 125 -10.80 7.46 -9.08
C VAL A 125 -10.35 6.53 -7.95
N LEU A 126 -10.99 6.66 -6.80
CA LEU A 126 -10.77 5.78 -5.64
C LEU A 126 -11.66 4.57 -5.80
N ILE A 127 -11.17 3.39 -5.44
CA ILE A 127 -11.81 2.11 -5.76
C ILE A 127 -11.91 1.23 -4.52
N ASP A 128 -13.14 0.81 -4.20
CA ASP A 128 -13.41 -0.27 -3.26
C ASP A 128 -13.52 -1.58 -4.04
N PRO A 129 -12.53 -2.49 -3.94
CA PRO A 129 -12.59 -3.81 -4.56
C PRO A 129 -13.79 -4.64 -4.09
N VAL A 130 -14.06 -5.74 -4.77
CA VAL A 130 -15.16 -6.66 -4.42
C VAL A 130 -15.05 -7.10 -2.96
N GLY A 131 -16.14 -6.95 -2.22
CA GLY A 131 -16.23 -7.34 -0.80
C GLY A 131 -15.64 -6.35 0.19
N THR A 132 -15.19 -5.17 -0.26
CA THR A 132 -14.62 -4.11 0.58
C THR A 132 -15.37 -2.79 0.41
N GLY A 133 -15.35 -1.93 1.42
CA GLY A 133 -16.05 -0.65 1.36
C GLY A 133 -17.52 -0.81 1.01
N TYR A 134 -17.92 -0.24 -0.10
CA TYR A 134 -19.23 -0.46 -0.72
C TYR A 134 -19.19 -1.45 -1.90
N GLY A 135 -18.02 -2.01 -2.24
CA GLY A 135 -17.92 -3.11 -3.19
C GLY A 135 -18.55 -4.40 -2.62
N VAL A 136 -19.26 -5.18 -3.44
CA VAL A 136 -20.00 -6.35 -2.97
C VAL A 136 -19.79 -7.57 -3.86
N LEU A 137 -19.74 -8.75 -3.25
CA LEU A 137 -19.98 -10.02 -3.92
C LEU A 137 -21.48 -10.28 -3.90
N ILE A 138 -22.12 -10.32 -5.07
CA ILE A 138 -23.56 -10.48 -5.21
C ILE A 138 -23.93 -11.97 -5.24
N ASP A 139 -23.16 -12.77 -5.97
CA ASP A 139 -23.34 -14.21 -6.07
C ASP A 139 -22.22 -14.93 -5.29
N GLU A 140 -22.54 -15.40 -4.07
CA GLU A 140 -21.60 -16.13 -3.21
C GLU A 140 -21.04 -17.40 -3.86
N SER A 141 -21.72 -18.01 -4.83
CA SER A 141 -21.23 -19.18 -5.56
C SER A 141 -20.02 -18.85 -6.46
N LYS A 142 -19.83 -17.55 -6.76
CA LYS A 142 -18.74 -16.99 -7.59
C LYS A 142 -17.54 -16.48 -6.78
N LYS A 143 -17.50 -16.77 -5.50
CA LYS A 143 -16.43 -16.29 -4.60
C LYS A 143 -15.02 -16.56 -5.14
N LYS A 144 -14.78 -17.73 -5.73
CA LYS A 144 -13.47 -18.10 -6.30
C LYS A 144 -13.08 -17.29 -7.53
N ASP A 145 -14.05 -16.67 -8.20
CA ASP A 145 -13.81 -15.86 -9.40
C ASP A 145 -13.32 -14.45 -9.06
N PHE A 146 -13.24 -14.09 -7.76
CA PHE A 146 -12.87 -12.75 -7.30
C PHE A 146 -11.76 -12.73 -6.24
N PHE A 147 -11.60 -13.81 -5.47
CA PHE A 147 -10.67 -13.86 -4.33
C PHE A 147 -9.45 -14.72 -4.62
N GLY A 148 -8.57 -14.20 -5.45
CA GLY A 148 -7.25 -14.67 -5.83
C GLY A 148 -6.48 -13.54 -6.46
N ILE A 149 -5.17 -13.64 -6.58
CA ILE A 149 -4.30 -12.55 -7.07
C ILE A 149 -4.67 -12.15 -8.51
N GLU A 150 -4.85 -13.14 -9.37
CA GLU A 150 -5.18 -12.91 -10.79
C GLU A 150 -6.64 -12.48 -10.95
N GLN A 151 -7.55 -13.14 -10.24
CA GLN A 151 -8.99 -12.87 -10.27
C GLN A 151 -9.34 -11.46 -9.81
N ASP A 152 -8.70 -10.97 -8.74
CA ASP A 152 -8.85 -9.61 -8.24
C ASP A 152 -8.36 -8.57 -9.26
N ALA A 153 -7.21 -8.82 -9.89
CA ALA A 153 -6.68 -7.96 -10.95
C ALA A 153 -7.58 -7.95 -12.21
N GLU A 154 -8.17 -9.09 -12.58
CA GLU A 154 -9.10 -9.20 -13.70
C GLU A 154 -10.44 -8.49 -13.42
N ALA A 155 -10.96 -8.61 -12.19
CA ALA A 155 -12.15 -7.86 -11.77
C ALA A 155 -11.91 -6.35 -11.85
N LEU A 156 -10.75 -5.89 -11.38
CA LEU A 156 -10.34 -4.50 -11.53
C LEU A 156 -10.28 -4.07 -12.99
N LEU A 157 -9.58 -4.80 -13.85
CA LEU A 157 -9.46 -4.46 -15.28
C LEU A 157 -10.80 -4.41 -15.99
N THR A 158 -11.70 -5.34 -15.69
CA THR A 158 -13.07 -5.37 -16.23
C THR A 158 -13.80 -4.06 -15.94
N VAL A 159 -13.71 -3.59 -14.71
CA VAL A 159 -14.33 -2.32 -14.29
C VAL A 159 -13.61 -1.11 -14.89
N LEU A 160 -12.27 -1.08 -14.85
CA LEU A 160 -11.50 0.05 -15.37
C LEU A 160 -11.72 0.25 -16.87
N GLU A 161 -11.75 -0.81 -17.66
CA GLU A 161 -12.03 -0.70 -19.10
C GLU A 161 -13.44 -0.16 -19.37
N ALA A 162 -14.45 -0.68 -18.66
CA ALA A 162 -15.82 -0.20 -18.77
C ALA A 162 -15.95 1.27 -18.35
N TRP A 163 -15.26 1.66 -17.26
CA TRP A 163 -15.22 3.02 -16.75
C TRP A 163 -14.56 3.98 -17.75
N VAL A 164 -13.39 3.64 -18.27
CA VAL A 164 -12.66 4.43 -19.29
C VAL A 164 -13.52 4.68 -20.53
N ARG A 165 -14.26 3.67 -20.97
CA ARG A 165 -15.20 3.80 -22.10
C ARG A 165 -16.40 4.68 -21.76
N ARG A 166 -17.02 4.47 -20.58
CA ARG A 166 -18.19 5.23 -20.11
C ARG A 166 -17.90 6.72 -20.03
N TYR A 167 -16.73 7.09 -19.51
CA TYR A 167 -16.34 8.48 -19.28
C TYR A 167 -15.47 9.08 -20.40
N ASN A 168 -15.39 8.40 -21.55
CA ASN A 168 -14.61 8.85 -22.71
C ASN A 168 -13.15 9.17 -22.40
N ARG A 169 -12.50 8.35 -21.53
CA ARG A 169 -11.12 8.55 -21.09
C ARG A 169 -10.12 7.63 -21.82
N GLY A 170 -10.50 7.12 -23.02
CA GLY A 170 -9.66 6.21 -23.80
C GLY A 170 -8.30 6.79 -24.18
N LEU A 171 -8.24 8.07 -24.53
CA LEU A 171 -7.01 8.77 -24.92
C LEU A 171 -6.21 9.31 -23.74
N SER A 172 -6.83 9.50 -22.57
CA SER A 172 -6.17 10.03 -21.38
C SER A 172 -5.00 9.16 -20.92
N PRO A 173 -3.88 9.74 -20.46
CA PRO A 173 -2.87 9.00 -19.72
C PRO A 173 -3.46 8.36 -18.46
N LYS A 174 -3.11 7.10 -18.18
CA LYS A 174 -3.68 6.32 -17.09
C LYS A 174 -2.61 5.84 -16.12
N TYR A 175 -2.83 6.11 -14.84
CA TYR A 175 -1.93 5.74 -13.77
C TYR A 175 -2.65 4.84 -12.76
N LEU A 176 -1.95 3.82 -12.26
CA LEU A 176 -2.37 3.06 -11.09
C LEU A 176 -1.62 3.58 -9.86
N CYS A 177 -2.31 3.66 -8.73
CA CYS A 177 -1.72 4.00 -7.45
C CYS A 177 -2.20 2.98 -6.42
N GLY A 178 -1.35 2.00 -6.11
CA GLY A 178 -1.66 0.92 -5.18
C GLY A 178 -0.87 1.03 -3.89
N GLU A 179 -1.54 0.80 -2.76
CA GLU A 179 -0.88 0.68 -1.46
C GLU A 179 -0.87 -0.77 -1.00
N SER A 180 0.26 -1.23 -0.42
CA SER A 180 0.41 -2.57 0.13
C SER A 180 0.11 -3.66 -0.93
N TYR A 181 -0.76 -4.63 -0.67
CA TYR A 181 -1.23 -5.59 -1.67
C TYR A 181 -1.78 -4.92 -2.94
N GLY A 182 -2.23 -3.67 -2.87
CA GLY A 182 -2.59 -2.86 -4.05
C GLY A 182 -1.44 -2.72 -5.06
N CYS A 183 -0.19 -2.81 -4.61
CA CYS A 183 0.99 -2.86 -5.48
C CYS A 183 1.01 -4.16 -6.31
N THR A 184 0.78 -5.30 -5.66
CA THR A 184 0.62 -6.61 -6.32
C THR A 184 -0.51 -6.57 -7.34
N ARG A 185 -1.70 -6.08 -6.94
CA ARG A 185 -2.84 -5.87 -7.85
C ARG A 185 -2.47 -5.03 -9.06
N SER A 186 -1.75 -3.91 -8.86
CA SER A 186 -1.33 -3.01 -9.94
C SER A 186 -0.38 -3.67 -10.92
N ALA A 187 0.64 -4.39 -10.43
CA ALA A 187 1.62 -5.09 -11.27
C ALA A 187 0.95 -6.19 -12.11
N VAL A 188 0.10 -6.99 -11.47
CA VAL A 188 -0.63 -8.10 -12.14
C VAL A 188 -1.63 -7.55 -13.16
N ALA A 189 -2.42 -6.54 -12.81
CA ALA A 189 -3.35 -5.90 -13.75
C ALA A 189 -2.63 -5.32 -14.97
N ALA A 190 -1.50 -4.64 -14.76
CA ALA A 190 -0.70 -4.10 -15.86
C ALA A 190 -0.11 -5.21 -16.75
N GLY A 191 0.36 -6.31 -16.16
CA GLY A 191 0.87 -7.49 -16.86
C GLY A 191 -0.22 -8.14 -17.72
N ILE A 192 -1.39 -8.43 -17.14
CA ILE A 192 -2.54 -8.99 -17.85
C ILE A 192 -2.96 -8.06 -19.02
N ALA A 193 -3.11 -6.77 -18.77
CA ALA A 193 -3.48 -5.81 -19.82
C ALA A 193 -2.45 -5.74 -20.95
N ALA A 194 -1.17 -5.85 -20.64
CA ALA A 194 -0.09 -5.78 -21.63
C ALA A 194 0.12 -7.10 -22.40
N THR A 195 -0.06 -8.26 -21.76
CA THR A 195 0.28 -9.59 -22.33
C THR A 195 -0.95 -10.33 -22.84
N MET A 196 -2.03 -10.32 -22.12
CA MET A 196 -3.26 -11.08 -22.41
C MET A 196 -4.47 -10.22 -22.78
N GLY A 197 -4.35 -8.90 -22.67
CA GLY A 197 -5.45 -7.99 -22.94
C GLY A 197 -6.08 -8.18 -24.31
N ARG A 198 -5.27 -8.49 -25.32
CA ARG A 198 -5.74 -8.77 -26.68
C ARG A 198 -6.57 -10.04 -26.78
N GLU A 199 -6.18 -11.08 -26.05
CA GLU A 199 -6.87 -12.38 -26.05
C GLU A 199 -8.13 -12.34 -25.18
N ARG A 200 -8.08 -11.60 -24.05
CA ARG A 200 -9.19 -11.46 -23.11
C ARG A 200 -10.08 -10.25 -23.38
N GLY A 201 -9.74 -9.40 -24.36
CA GLY A 201 -10.56 -8.26 -24.77
C GLY A 201 -10.33 -6.96 -23.99
N TYR A 202 -9.31 -6.88 -23.13
CA TYR A 202 -9.00 -5.63 -22.42
C TYR A 202 -8.34 -4.61 -23.35
N GLY A 203 -9.00 -3.48 -23.55
CA GLY A 203 -8.55 -2.36 -24.39
C GLY A 203 -7.91 -1.21 -23.57
N ILE A 204 -7.31 -1.51 -22.43
CA ILE A 204 -6.71 -0.52 -21.51
C ILE A 204 -5.19 -0.64 -21.48
N ALA A 205 -4.51 0.49 -21.31
CA ALA A 205 -3.06 0.56 -21.10
C ALA A 205 -2.74 1.62 -20.04
N PHE A 206 -1.65 1.38 -19.30
CA PHE A 206 -1.19 2.26 -18.24
C PHE A 206 0.12 2.94 -18.64
N ASP A 207 0.24 4.23 -18.30
CA ASP A 207 1.41 5.05 -18.55
C ASP A 207 2.38 5.03 -17.34
N GLY A 208 1.86 4.73 -16.16
CA GLY A 208 2.69 4.54 -14.99
C GLY A 208 1.98 3.91 -13.80
N ILE A 209 2.79 3.46 -12.85
CA ILE A 209 2.32 2.89 -11.58
C ILE A 209 3.08 3.55 -10.44
N VAL A 210 2.35 3.94 -9.39
CA VAL A 210 2.86 4.33 -8.09
C VAL A 210 2.61 3.19 -7.12
N PHE A 211 3.68 2.68 -6.52
CA PHE A 211 3.67 1.62 -5.52
C PHE A 211 3.97 2.22 -4.16
N ILE A 212 3.02 2.18 -3.24
CA ILE A 212 3.14 2.66 -1.85
C ILE A 212 3.21 1.46 -0.91
N GLY A 213 4.30 1.32 -0.12
CA GLY A 213 4.51 0.15 0.71
C GLY A 213 4.53 -1.13 -0.15
N ASN A 214 5.59 -1.34 -0.90
CA ASN A 214 5.66 -2.30 -2.01
C ASN A 214 5.56 -3.76 -1.60
N THR A 215 4.68 -4.50 -2.29
CA THR A 215 4.52 -5.97 -2.19
C THR A 215 4.87 -6.72 -3.48
N VAL A 216 5.36 -6.03 -4.50
CA VAL A 216 5.84 -6.66 -5.74
C VAL A 216 7.18 -7.32 -5.49
N THR A 217 7.30 -8.62 -5.75
CA THR A 217 8.49 -9.41 -5.43
C THR A 217 8.96 -10.29 -6.58
N VAL A 218 10.25 -10.64 -6.51
CA VAL A 218 10.88 -11.71 -7.29
C VAL A 218 10.82 -12.99 -6.45
N GLY A 219 10.36 -14.10 -7.02
CA GLY A 219 10.27 -15.37 -6.32
C GLY A 219 8.90 -15.59 -5.66
N LYS A 220 8.88 -15.96 -4.39
CA LYS A 220 7.65 -16.27 -3.67
C LYS A 220 6.85 -15.01 -3.31
N TYR A 221 5.62 -15.23 -2.87
CA TYR A 221 4.79 -14.16 -2.32
C TYR A 221 5.53 -13.43 -1.19
N PHE A 222 5.28 -12.12 -1.05
CA PHE A 222 5.90 -11.28 -0.04
C PHE A 222 5.81 -11.92 1.36
N GLY A 223 6.96 -11.98 2.07
CA GLY A 223 7.06 -12.58 3.40
C GLY A 223 7.13 -14.12 3.43
N GLU A 224 7.06 -14.83 2.30
CA GLU A 224 7.14 -16.29 2.24
C GLU A 224 8.53 -16.82 1.86
N GLY A 225 9.59 -16.07 2.15
CA GLY A 225 10.99 -16.45 1.90
C GLY A 225 11.54 -17.51 2.86
N LEU A 226 12.75 -17.98 2.60
CA LEU A 226 13.51 -18.72 3.61
C LEU A 226 13.91 -17.79 4.75
N PRO A 227 14.04 -18.26 6.00
CA PRO A 227 14.41 -17.42 7.15
C PRO A 227 15.72 -16.63 6.97
N VAL A 228 16.63 -17.08 6.11
CA VAL A 228 17.84 -16.34 5.73
C VAL A 228 17.51 -15.14 4.87
N GLU A 229 16.66 -15.32 3.84
CA GLU A 229 16.26 -14.24 2.94
C GLU A 229 15.48 -13.15 3.68
N THR A 230 14.52 -13.52 4.53
CA THR A 230 13.73 -12.55 5.31
C THR A 230 14.61 -11.75 6.25
N SER A 231 15.54 -12.38 6.97
CA SER A 231 16.47 -11.68 7.86
C SER A 231 17.37 -10.68 7.12
N VAL A 232 17.81 -11.02 5.89
CA VAL A 232 18.69 -10.14 5.09
C VAL A 232 17.90 -8.99 4.45
N LEU A 233 16.74 -9.29 3.88
CA LEU A 233 15.92 -8.28 3.19
C LEU A 233 15.23 -7.31 4.15
N GLY A 234 14.85 -7.76 5.34
CA GLY A 234 14.31 -6.89 6.40
C GLY A 234 15.39 -6.02 7.07
N PHE A 235 16.66 -6.42 7.00
CA PHE A 235 17.77 -5.81 7.75
C PHE A 235 17.89 -4.29 7.61
N PRO A 236 17.80 -3.69 6.39
CA PRO A 236 17.86 -2.24 6.23
C PRO A 236 16.72 -1.51 6.95
N THR A 237 15.52 -2.09 6.97
CA THR A 237 14.36 -1.52 7.68
C THR A 237 14.57 -1.58 9.18
N TYR A 238 15.09 -2.70 9.71
CA TYR A 238 15.45 -2.82 11.13
C TYR A 238 16.48 -1.77 11.53
N ALA A 239 17.48 -1.53 10.67
CA ALA A 239 18.43 -0.46 10.89
C ALA A 239 17.78 0.93 10.92
N GLY A 240 16.83 1.21 10.04
CA GLY A 240 16.06 2.45 10.03
C GLY A 240 15.29 2.69 11.33
N VAL A 241 14.58 1.67 11.82
CA VAL A 241 13.84 1.76 13.09
C VAL A 241 14.76 1.95 14.28
N ASN A 242 15.88 1.21 14.34
CA ASN A 242 16.90 1.40 15.37
C ASN A 242 17.52 2.80 15.32
N TRP A 243 17.80 3.32 14.11
CA TRP A 243 18.29 4.68 13.91
C TRP A 243 17.34 5.71 14.55
N TYR A 244 16.03 5.58 14.30
CA TYR A 244 15.02 6.48 14.83
C TYR A 244 14.94 6.49 16.36
N HIS A 245 14.96 5.31 17.00
CA HIS A 245 14.72 5.20 18.44
C HIS A 245 15.96 5.28 19.33
N ASN A 246 17.09 4.80 18.84
CA ASN A 246 18.30 4.62 19.65
C ASN A 246 19.45 5.54 19.22
N HIS A 247 19.33 6.21 18.06
CA HIS A 247 20.33 7.16 17.55
C HIS A 247 21.78 6.63 17.65
N PRO A 248 22.10 5.48 17.05
CA PRO A 248 23.41 4.87 17.16
C PRO A 248 24.51 5.67 16.45
N THR A 249 24.13 6.64 15.62
CA THR A 249 25.01 7.48 14.81
C THR A 249 24.37 8.84 14.50
N ASP A 250 25.20 9.83 14.12
CA ASP A 250 24.76 11.16 13.63
C ASP A 250 24.54 11.18 12.10
N GLN A 251 24.73 10.06 11.40
CA GLN A 251 24.46 9.96 9.96
C GLN A 251 22.96 10.15 9.66
N SER A 252 22.65 10.48 8.40
CA SER A 252 21.26 10.44 7.93
C SER A 252 20.71 9.01 7.96
N VAL A 253 19.40 8.85 8.06
CA VAL A 253 18.77 7.50 7.97
C VAL A 253 19.13 6.84 6.64
N GLU A 254 19.13 7.59 5.53
CA GLU A 254 19.48 7.08 4.21
C GLU A 254 20.89 6.49 4.16
N ASP A 255 21.90 7.21 4.70
CA ASP A 255 23.28 6.74 4.71
C ASP A 255 23.44 5.52 5.63
N PHE A 256 22.82 5.55 6.81
CA PHE A 256 22.88 4.45 7.76
C PHE A 256 22.25 3.16 7.23
N VAL A 257 21.08 3.23 6.60
CA VAL A 257 20.43 2.04 6.03
C VAL A 257 21.16 1.50 4.81
N LYS A 258 21.83 2.36 4.01
CA LYS A 258 22.69 1.91 2.91
C LYS A 258 23.94 1.18 3.42
N GLU A 259 24.55 1.67 4.49
CA GLU A 259 25.67 0.98 5.16
C GLU A 259 25.21 -0.37 5.73
N ALA A 260 24.05 -0.39 6.42
CA ALA A 260 23.46 -1.61 6.94
C ALA A 260 23.16 -2.64 5.83
N LYS A 261 22.60 -2.19 4.69
CA LYS A 261 22.37 -3.05 3.52
C LYS A 261 23.67 -3.63 2.99
N ALA A 262 24.72 -2.81 2.84
CA ALA A 262 26.00 -3.30 2.36
C ALA A 262 26.59 -4.39 3.29
N PHE A 263 26.49 -4.23 4.59
CA PHE A 263 26.85 -5.27 5.54
C PHE A 263 25.98 -6.51 5.40
N ALA A 264 24.67 -6.36 5.27
CA ALA A 264 23.74 -7.48 5.13
C ALA A 264 24.02 -8.31 3.87
N ASP A 265 24.29 -7.66 2.74
CA ASP A 265 24.53 -8.29 1.45
C ASP A 265 25.90 -9.02 1.35
N HIS A 266 26.90 -8.64 2.16
CA HIS A 266 28.24 -9.19 2.09
C HIS A 266 28.56 -10.12 3.26
N ASP A 267 28.42 -9.65 4.49
CA ASP A 267 28.88 -10.37 5.67
C ASP A 267 27.77 -11.19 6.33
N TYR A 268 26.62 -10.57 6.53
CA TYR A 268 25.51 -11.20 7.26
C TYR A 268 24.89 -12.36 6.51
N VAL A 269 24.63 -12.21 5.21
CA VAL A 269 24.11 -13.30 4.35
C VAL A 269 25.03 -14.51 4.35
N LEU A 270 26.34 -14.31 4.29
CA LEU A 270 27.31 -15.39 4.30
C LEU A 270 27.37 -16.11 5.65
N ALA A 271 27.27 -15.35 6.74
CA ALA A 271 27.22 -15.90 8.09
C ALA A 271 25.97 -16.77 8.30
N LEU A 272 24.81 -16.28 7.87
CA LEU A 272 23.55 -17.04 7.94
C LEU A 272 23.60 -18.32 7.07
N TYR A 273 24.25 -18.25 5.91
CA TYR A 273 24.40 -19.40 5.01
C TYR A 273 25.36 -20.45 5.55
N LYS A 274 26.44 -20.05 6.23
CA LYS A 274 27.37 -20.96 6.92
C LYS A 274 26.74 -21.67 8.12
N GLY A 275 25.78 -21.04 8.79
CA GLY A 275 25.14 -21.58 10.00
C GLY A 275 26.16 -21.96 11.08
N GLU A 276 26.09 -23.18 11.58
CA GLU A 276 27.02 -23.68 12.62
C GLU A 276 28.49 -23.83 12.17
N ALA A 277 28.77 -23.68 10.88
CA ALA A 277 30.15 -23.75 10.35
C ALA A 277 30.90 -22.41 10.44
N ILE A 278 30.27 -21.36 10.99
CA ILE A 278 30.90 -20.06 11.23
C ILE A 278 31.96 -20.18 12.34
N SER A 279 33.14 -19.53 12.18
CA SER A 279 34.14 -19.46 13.25
C SER A 279 33.66 -18.58 14.42
N GLU A 280 34.21 -18.80 15.62
CA GLU A 280 33.87 -17.99 16.80
C GLU A 280 34.20 -16.49 16.58
N GLU A 281 35.32 -16.20 15.89
CA GLU A 281 35.75 -14.85 15.58
C GLU A 281 34.75 -14.15 14.61
N GLU A 282 34.37 -14.84 13.54
CA GLU A 282 33.34 -14.35 12.59
C GLU A 282 31.99 -14.15 13.29
N LYS A 283 31.58 -15.11 14.14
CA LYS A 283 30.35 -15.04 14.91
C LYS A 283 30.31 -13.83 15.83
N GLU A 284 31.42 -13.58 16.54
CA GLU A 284 31.53 -12.43 17.43
C GLU A 284 31.39 -11.11 16.65
N HIS A 285 32.08 -11.00 15.51
CA HIS A 285 31.96 -9.84 14.61
C HIS A 285 30.53 -9.62 14.11
N ILE A 286 29.85 -10.70 13.68
CA ILE A 286 28.45 -10.62 13.22
C ILE A 286 27.52 -10.20 14.36
N LEU A 287 27.67 -10.77 15.55
CA LEU A 287 26.88 -10.40 16.73
C LEU A 287 27.02 -8.91 17.07
N GLU A 288 28.25 -8.38 17.02
CA GLU A 288 28.49 -6.95 17.26
C GLU A 288 27.80 -6.08 16.21
N LYS A 289 28.03 -6.37 14.92
CA LYS A 289 27.49 -5.58 13.82
C LYS A 289 25.96 -5.65 13.71
N VAL A 290 25.38 -6.84 13.83
CA VAL A 290 23.92 -6.99 13.78
C VAL A 290 23.28 -6.24 14.95
N SER A 291 23.79 -6.37 16.18
CA SER A 291 23.29 -5.60 17.32
C SER A 291 23.42 -4.09 17.11
N TYR A 292 24.54 -3.62 16.55
CA TYR A 292 24.77 -2.20 16.27
C TYR A 292 23.75 -1.63 15.29
N TYR A 293 23.54 -2.32 14.13
CA TYR A 293 22.62 -1.83 13.12
C TYR A 293 21.16 -1.94 13.54
N THR A 294 20.77 -3.06 14.16
CA THR A 294 19.35 -3.38 14.37
C THR A 294 18.82 -3.06 15.76
N GLY A 295 19.71 -2.87 16.75
CA GLY A 295 19.32 -2.70 18.16
C GLY A 295 18.86 -3.99 18.84
N VAL A 296 18.89 -5.12 18.15
CA VAL A 296 18.52 -6.43 18.72
C VAL A 296 19.61 -6.91 19.68
N SER A 297 19.21 -7.51 20.81
CA SER A 297 20.15 -7.98 21.82
C SER A 297 20.99 -9.15 21.32
N ARG A 298 22.24 -9.23 21.79
CA ARG A 298 23.14 -10.35 21.50
C ARG A 298 22.58 -11.68 21.97
N GLU A 299 21.91 -11.69 23.12
CA GLU A 299 21.26 -12.86 23.72
C GLU A 299 20.15 -13.40 22.80
N TYR A 300 19.36 -12.51 22.19
CA TYR A 300 18.36 -12.88 21.20
C TYR A 300 19.04 -13.54 19.98
N LEU A 301 20.04 -12.90 19.40
CA LEU A 301 20.75 -13.38 18.21
C LEU A 301 21.41 -14.75 18.43
N ILE A 302 22.05 -14.96 19.58
CA ILE A 302 22.65 -16.27 19.93
C ILE A 302 21.57 -17.35 19.99
N ARG A 303 20.43 -17.07 20.61
CA ARG A 303 19.33 -18.01 20.77
C ARG A 303 18.68 -18.39 19.43
N HIS A 304 18.63 -17.46 18.48
CA HIS A 304 17.96 -17.65 17.19
C HIS A 304 18.92 -17.91 16.03
N GLY A 305 20.17 -18.30 16.31
CA GLY A 305 21.15 -18.63 15.28
C GLY A 305 21.43 -17.47 14.32
N LEU A 306 21.60 -16.28 14.87
CA LEU A 306 21.83 -15.00 14.20
C LEU A 306 20.67 -14.46 13.36
N LYS A 307 19.55 -15.18 13.25
CA LYS A 307 18.38 -14.74 12.48
C LYS A 307 17.53 -13.74 13.26
N ILE A 308 16.86 -12.87 12.54
CA ILE A 308 15.87 -11.93 13.06
C ILE A 308 14.53 -12.28 12.43
N ASP A 309 13.54 -12.53 13.28
CA ASP A 309 12.14 -12.67 12.91
C ASP A 309 11.44 -11.31 13.06
N ASP A 310 10.56 -10.96 12.14
CA ASP A 310 9.89 -9.65 12.09
C ASP A 310 9.03 -9.39 13.34
N ASP A 311 8.28 -10.39 13.76
CA ASP A 311 7.40 -10.27 14.93
C ASP A 311 8.20 -10.13 16.21
N ASP A 312 9.30 -10.89 16.33
CA ASP A 312 10.22 -10.79 17.45
C ASP A 312 10.96 -9.45 17.45
N TYR A 313 11.41 -8.96 16.27
CA TYR A 313 12.11 -7.68 16.14
C TYR A 313 11.31 -6.54 16.78
N ARG A 314 10.02 -6.47 16.51
CA ARG A 314 9.14 -5.43 17.03
C ARG A 314 9.10 -5.36 18.55
N GLN A 315 9.37 -6.46 19.21
CA GLN A 315 9.40 -6.58 20.67
C GLN A 315 10.81 -6.43 21.25
N GLU A 316 11.83 -6.84 20.51
CA GLU A 316 13.24 -6.83 20.99
C GLU A 316 13.89 -5.45 20.90
N VAL A 317 13.65 -4.66 19.83
CA VAL A 317 14.38 -3.40 19.58
C VAL A 317 14.28 -2.37 20.70
N LEU A 318 13.16 -2.31 21.42
CA LEU A 318 12.92 -1.40 22.56
C LEU A 318 12.60 -2.12 23.87
N LYS A 319 12.89 -3.41 23.97
CA LYS A 319 12.59 -4.24 25.14
C LYS A 319 13.14 -3.67 26.43
N THR A 320 14.39 -3.17 26.41
CA THR A 320 15.01 -2.54 27.57
C THR A 320 14.33 -1.24 28.02
N LYS A 321 13.54 -0.61 27.13
CA LYS A 321 12.72 0.56 27.39
C LYS A 321 11.27 0.19 27.78
N GLY A 322 10.94 -1.11 27.87
CA GLY A 322 9.60 -1.61 28.17
C GLY A 322 8.58 -1.29 27.08
N LYS A 323 9.01 -1.17 25.82
CA LYS A 323 8.16 -0.80 24.68
C LYS A 323 8.29 -1.81 23.54
N ALA A 324 7.23 -1.92 22.74
CA ALA A 324 7.22 -2.57 21.43
C ALA A 324 6.92 -1.54 20.35
N VAL A 325 7.45 -1.75 19.14
CA VAL A 325 7.18 -0.90 17.98
C VAL A 325 6.05 -1.48 17.12
N SER A 326 5.35 -0.61 16.41
CA SER A 326 4.28 -1.00 15.49
C SER A 326 4.83 -1.66 14.22
N ARG A 327 4.05 -2.56 13.63
CA ARG A 327 4.33 -3.16 12.33
C ARG A 327 4.14 -2.17 11.18
N TYR A 328 3.08 -1.36 11.24
CA TYR A 328 2.79 -0.40 10.17
C TYR A 328 3.68 0.86 10.23
N ASP A 329 4.14 1.25 11.40
CA ASP A 329 5.09 2.37 11.52
C ASP A 329 5.98 2.15 12.75
N GLY A 330 7.22 1.76 12.52
CA GLY A 330 8.19 1.49 13.57
C GLY A 330 8.48 2.69 14.49
N ARG A 331 8.06 3.91 14.16
CA ARG A 331 8.15 5.09 15.04
C ARG A 331 7.10 5.06 16.15
N VAL A 332 5.94 4.45 15.88
CA VAL A 332 4.83 4.36 16.83
C VAL A 332 5.11 3.22 17.82
N THR A 333 4.96 3.51 19.11
CA THR A 333 5.24 2.54 20.18
C THR A 333 4.04 2.32 21.08
N ARG A 334 4.04 1.17 21.75
CA ARG A 334 3.13 0.86 22.85
C ARG A 334 3.93 0.20 23.99
N PRO A 335 3.37 0.11 25.21
CA PRO A 335 3.97 -0.71 26.26
C PRO A 335 4.17 -2.15 25.79
N LEU A 336 5.30 -2.75 26.18
CA LEU A 336 5.55 -4.17 25.98
C LEU A 336 4.56 -4.98 26.83
N LEU A 337 3.82 -5.89 26.19
CA LEU A 337 2.87 -6.75 26.90
C LEU A 337 3.60 -7.90 27.58
N GLU A 338 3.18 -8.23 28.80
CA GLU A 338 3.69 -9.40 29.51
C GLU A 338 3.26 -10.70 28.81
N PRO A 339 4.05 -11.80 28.92
CA PRO A 339 3.74 -13.08 28.26
C PRO A 339 2.34 -13.64 28.55
N GLU A 340 1.81 -13.37 29.74
CA GLU A 340 0.46 -13.80 30.16
C GLU A 340 -0.66 -13.10 29.37
N GLN A 341 -0.34 -12.01 28.68
CA GLN A 341 -1.25 -11.28 27.80
C GLN A 341 -1.17 -11.72 26.34
N ASP A 342 -0.53 -12.85 26.06
CA ASP A 342 -0.28 -13.36 24.70
C ASP A 342 -1.55 -13.63 23.89
N GLU A 343 -2.71 -13.83 24.53
CA GLU A 343 -3.97 -13.93 23.78
C GLU A 343 -4.35 -12.62 23.07
N ILE A 344 -3.94 -11.48 23.61
CA ILE A 344 -4.11 -10.17 22.96
C ILE A 344 -3.12 -10.02 21.81
N LYS A 345 -1.90 -10.57 21.94
CA LYS A 345 -0.89 -10.58 20.87
C LYS A 345 -1.31 -11.41 19.66
N LYS A 346 -2.16 -12.42 19.86
CA LYS A 346 -2.68 -13.28 18.78
C LYS A 346 -3.83 -12.64 17.98
N ALA A 347 -4.34 -11.49 18.41
CA ALA A 347 -5.27 -10.74 17.58
C ALA A 347 -4.53 -10.31 16.30
N LEU A 348 -5.01 -10.77 15.15
CA LEU A 348 -4.42 -10.59 13.81
C LEU A 348 -4.07 -9.12 13.45
N TRP A 349 -4.62 -8.17 14.19
CA TRP A 349 -4.53 -6.74 13.93
C TRP A 349 -4.09 -5.93 15.15
N ASP A 350 -3.48 -6.59 16.13
CA ASP A 350 -2.92 -5.90 17.28
C ASP A 350 -1.70 -5.07 16.87
N ASP A 351 -1.94 -3.81 16.47
CA ASP A 351 -0.91 -2.90 16.01
C ASP A 351 -1.14 -1.46 16.53
N ALA A 352 -0.11 -0.86 17.11
CA ALA A 352 -0.19 0.45 17.72
C ALA A 352 -0.54 1.59 16.74
N THR A 353 -0.18 1.46 15.45
CA THR A 353 -0.57 2.45 14.43
C THR A 353 -2.03 2.27 14.06
N ALA A 354 -2.50 1.03 13.90
CA ALA A 354 -3.91 0.74 13.63
C ALA A 354 -4.79 1.21 14.79
N ASP A 355 -4.43 0.89 16.03
CA ASP A 355 -5.13 1.37 17.24
C ASP A 355 -5.27 2.90 17.27
N ARG A 356 -4.23 3.59 16.80
CA ARG A 356 -4.18 5.05 16.80
C ARG A 356 -5.00 5.69 15.69
N TYR A 357 -4.99 5.12 14.49
CA TYR A 357 -5.47 5.80 13.28
C TYR A 357 -6.73 5.18 12.65
N ASP A 358 -7.01 3.89 12.81
CA ASP A 358 -8.13 3.23 12.10
C ASP A 358 -9.49 3.87 12.44
N THR A 359 -9.73 4.15 13.71
CA THR A 359 -10.96 4.84 14.13
C THR A 359 -11.05 6.25 13.54
N PHE A 360 -9.90 6.93 13.41
CA PHE A 360 -9.86 8.25 12.82
C PHE A 360 -10.13 8.21 11.32
N PHE A 361 -9.51 7.29 10.58
CA PHE A 361 -9.80 7.08 9.15
C PHE A 361 -11.27 6.78 8.94
N TYR A 362 -11.84 5.87 9.73
CA TYR A 362 -13.25 5.53 9.63
C TYR A 362 -14.16 6.74 9.93
N ALA A 363 -13.87 7.50 10.98
CA ALA A 363 -14.64 8.68 11.35
C ALA A 363 -14.53 9.79 10.29
N ALA A 364 -13.33 10.07 9.77
CA ALA A 364 -13.12 11.05 8.72
C ALA A 364 -13.86 10.64 7.43
N PHE A 365 -13.74 9.38 7.05
CA PHE A 365 -14.38 8.88 5.83
C PHE A 365 -15.91 8.90 5.94
N THR A 366 -16.47 8.29 6.98
CA THR A 366 -17.93 8.16 7.13
C THR A 366 -18.61 9.44 7.62
N GLY A 367 -17.92 10.24 8.42
CA GLY A 367 -18.46 11.45 9.05
C GLY A 367 -18.26 12.74 8.24
N ASP A 368 -17.29 12.79 7.34
CA ASP A 368 -16.99 13.97 6.52
C ASP A 368 -17.01 13.66 5.02
N LEU A 369 -16.17 12.73 4.52
CA LEU A 369 -16.01 12.50 3.08
C LEU A 369 -17.31 12.00 2.43
N LEU A 370 -17.93 10.93 2.94
CA LEU A 370 -19.16 10.38 2.37
C LEU A 370 -20.32 11.40 2.34
N PRO A 371 -20.60 12.18 3.41
CA PRO A 371 -21.56 13.26 3.37
C PRO A 371 -21.25 14.33 2.30
N ASN A 372 -19.98 14.76 2.16
CA ASN A 372 -19.58 15.74 1.16
C ASN A 372 -19.73 15.21 -0.28
N LEU A 373 -19.58 13.90 -0.48
CA LEU A 373 -19.81 13.21 -1.75
C LEU A 373 -21.29 12.89 -1.99
N ASN A 374 -22.19 13.27 -1.08
CA ASN A 374 -23.61 12.95 -1.12
C ASN A 374 -23.94 11.44 -1.18
N VAL A 375 -23.01 10.59 -0.71
CA VAL A 375 -23.20 9.14 -0.68
C VAL A 375 -24.11 8.74 0.46
N LYS A 376 -25.25 8.13 0.13
CA LYS A 376 -26.29 7.69 1.08
C LYS A 376 -26.73 6.28 0.70
N LEU A 377 -25.97 5.30 1.14
CA LEU A 377 -26.25 3.88 0.88
C LEU A 377 -26.81 3.22 2.13
N ASP A 378 -27.88 2.43 1.96
CA ASP A 378 -28.51 1.63 3.00
C ASP A 378 -27.76 0.32 3.30
N ARG A 379 -26.56 0.14 2.74
CA ARG A 379 -25.68 -1.00 3.03
C ARG A 379 -24.46 -0.56 3.85
N ASN A 380 -24.00 -1.44 4.74
CA ASN A 380 -22.86 -1.16 5.59
C ASN A 380 -21.59 -0.93 4.78
N PHE A 381 -20.83 0.08 5.17
CA PHE A 381 -19.46 0.26 4.72
C PHE A 381 -18.54 -0.75 5.42
N ILE A 382 -17.74 -1.50 4.67
CA ILE A 382 -16.85 -2.55 5.17
C ILE A 382 -15.40 -2.08 5.01
N PRO A 383 -14.78 -1.46 6.02
CA PRO A 383 -13.42 -0.91 5.91
C PRO A 383 -12.38 -1.99 5.60
N GLY A 384 -12.58 -3.19 6.15
CA GLY A 384 -11.75 -4.36 5.90
C GLY A 384 -12.55 -5.65 6.04
N THR A 385 -12.15 -6.70 5.32
CA THR A 385 -12.80 -8.01 5.34
C THR A 385 -11.79 -9.11 5.60
N ASP A 386 -12.26 -10.21 6.18
CA ASP A 386 -11.48 -11.43 6.39
C ASP A 386 -11.44 -12.36 5.15
N TYR A 387 -11.97 -11.92 4.02
CA TYR A 387 -11.95 -12.69 2.78
C TYR A 387 -10.53 -13.06 2.33
N TYR A 388 -9.51 -12.29 2.75
CA TYR A 388 -8.11 -12.62 2.50
C TYR A 388 -7.71 -13.99 3.08
N MET A 389 -8.37 -14.47 4.14
CA MET A 389 -8.16 -15.80 4.72
C MET A 389 -8.55 -16.94 3.75
N HIS A 390 -9.41 -16.62 2.77
CA HIS A 390 -9.90 -17.55 1.76
C HIS A 390 -9.27 -17.29 0.38
N TRP A 391 -8.28 -16.41 0.35
CA TRP A 391 -7.58 -16.02 -0.88
C TRP A 391 -6.70 -17.18 -1.34
N ASP A 392 -6.87 -17.61 -2.58
CA ASP A 392 -5.99 -18.62 -3.15
C ASP A 392 -4.64 -17.98 -3.53
N LYS A 393 -3.66 -18.12 -2.64
CA LYS A 393 -2.31 -17.59 -2.83
C LYS A 393 -1.42 -18.54 -3.65
N GLU A 394 -1.80 -19.81 -3.79
CA GLU A 394 -0.98 -20.83 -4.45
C GLU A 394 -1.15 -20.85 -5.98
N GLU A 395 -2.22 -20.29 -6.52
CA GLU A 395 -2.49 -20.31 -7.96
C GLU A 395 -1.46 -19.52 -8.78
N LYS A 396 -0.87 -18.45 -8.24
CA LYS A 396 0.14 -17.69 -8.94
C LYS A 396 1.54 -18.27 -8.74
N LYS A 397 1.97 -19.12 -9.67
CA LYS A 397 3.28 -19.77 -9.68
C LYS A 397 4.44 -18.86 -10.14
N GLY A 398 4.17 -17.65 -10.56
CA GLY A 398 5.16 -16.68 -11.03
C GLY A 398 5.39 -15.57 -10.02
N THR A 399 6.40 -14.76 -10.26
CA THR A 399 6.65 -13.56 -9.48
C THR A 399 5.78 -12.42 -9.96
N THR A 400 5.28 -11.59 -9.05
CA THR A 400 4.51 -10.41 -9.42
C THR A 400 5.37 -9.35 -10.14
N ALA A 401 6.68 -9.40 -9.93
CA ALA A 401 7.66 -8.59 -10.64
C ALA A 401 7.78 -8.95 -12.13
N GLU A 402 7.54 -10.21 -12.51
CA GLU A 402 7.47 -10.59 -13.93
C GLU A 402 6.34 -9.88 -14.67
N GLU A 403 5.18 -9.77 -14.04
CA GLU A 403 4.04 -9.06 -14.61
C GLU A 403 4.38 -7.58 -14.88
N LEU A 404 5.01 -6.93 -13.91
CA LEU A 404 5.49 -5.56 -14.08
C LEU A 404 6.53 -5.48 -15.22
N ARG A 405 7.50 -6.39 -15.25
CA ARG A 405 8.51 -6.45 -16.31
C ARG A 405 7.86 -6.61 -17.69
N TYR A 406 6.89 -7.52 -17.83
CA TYR A 406 6.18 -7.70 -19.10
C TYR A 406 5.41 -6.44 -19.50
N ALA A 407 4.70 -5.82 -18.58
CA ALA A 407 4.00 -4.56 -18.83
C ALA A 407 4.95 -3.47 -19.34
N MET A 408 6.06 -3.25 -18.63
CA MET A 408 7.06 -2.23 -18.98
C MET A 408 7.82 -2.55 -20.27
N THR A 409 8.02 -3.82 -20.59
CA THR A 409 8.65 -4.25 -21.85
C THR A 409 7.73 -3.97 -23.04
N ARG A 410 6.45 -4.26 -22.91
CA ARG A 410 5.46 -4.05 -23.97
C ARG A 410 4.99 -2.60 -24.11
N ARG A 411 5.21 -1.80 -23.07
CA ARG A 411 4.90 -0.37 -23.00
C ARG A 411 6.16 0.44 -22.74
N PRO A 412 6.93 0.77 -23.78
CA PRO A 412 8.24 1.46 -23.62
C PRO A 412 8.15 2.83 -22.93
N GLY A 413 6.97 3.47 -22.93
CA GLY A 413 6.73 4.72 -22.22
C GLY A 413 6.31 4.56 -20.76
N MET A 414 5.97 3.32 -20.32
CA MET A 414 5.49 3.07 -18.97
C MET A 414 6.59 3.26 -17.93
N ARG A 415 6.26 3.93 -16.83
CA ARG A 415 7.16 4.24 -15.72
C ARG A 415 6.66 3.63 -14.41
N ALA A 416 7.55 3.34 -13.47
CA ALA A 416 7.24 2.80 -12.16
C ALA A 416 7.90 3.64 -11.06
N PHE A 417 7.14 4.00 -10.03
CA PHE A 417 7.63 4.74 -8.87
C PHE A 417 7.32 3.97 -7.59
N PHE A 418 8.37 3.53 -6.90
CA PHE A 418 8.31 2.83 -5.63
C PHE A 418 8.52 3.84 -4.50
N ALA A 419 7.49 4.05 -3.69
CA ALA A 419 7.50 4.89 -2.50
C ALA A 419 7.42 3.98 -1.26
N ASN A 420 8.42 4.04 -0.38
CA ASN A 420 8.48 3.23 0.84
C ASN A 420 8.82 4.11 2.05
N GLY A 421 8.27 3.75 3.21
CA GLY A 421 8.70 4.34 4.48
C GLY A 421 9.99 3.68 4.99
N TRP A 422 10.91 4.47 5.56
CA TRP A 422 12.12 3.94 6.20
C TRP A 422 11.83 3.05 7.41
N PHE A 423 10.62 3.19 7.99
CA PHE A 423 10.20 2.53 9.23
C PHE A 423 9.03 1.57 9.03
N ASP A 424 8.79 1.13 7.79
CA ASP A 424 7.73 0.20 7.41
C ASP A 424 8.15 -1.25 7.70
N LEU A 425 7.70 -1.80 8.82
CA LEU A 425 7.92 -3.20 9.20
C LEU A 425 6.80 -4.13 8.67
N CYS A 426 5.88 -3.61 7.87
CA CYS A 426 4.83 -4.39 7.21
C CYS A 426 5.26 -4.85 5.81
N THR A 427 5.96 -3.96 5.09
CA THR A 427 6.49 -4.22 3.74
C THR A 427 7.87 -3.59 3.63
N GLU A 428 8.85 -4.24 4.25
CA GLU A 428 10.20 -3.74 4.41
C GLU A 428 10.82 -3.35 3.05
N PHE A 429 11.38 -2.15 2.98
CA PHE A 429 11.87 -1.59 1.71
C PHE A 429 13.04 -2.36 1.08
N GLY A 430 13.76 -3.18 1.84
CA GLY A 430 14.79 -4.05 1.30
C GLY A 430 14.26 -5.04 0.26
N TYR A 431 12.99 -5.48 0.38
CA TYR A 431 12.34 -6.29 -0.65
C TYR A 431 12.10 -5.49 -1.94
N ALA A 432 11.77 -4.19 -1.84
CA ALA A 432 11.63 -3.34 -3.02
C ALA A 432 12.98 -3.19 -3.75
N TRP A 433 14.06 -2.94 -3.01
CA TRP A 433 15.41 -2.87 -3.58
C TRP A 433 15.83 -4.17 -4.24
N HIS A 434 15.60 -5.30 -3.58
CA HIS A 434 15.89 -6.62 -4.15
C HIS A 434 15.10 -6.85 -5.45
N THR A 435 13.83 -6.49 -5.47
CA THR A 435 12.98 -6.59 -6.67
C THR A 435 13.52 -5.74 -7.81
N MET A 436 13.90 -4.50 -7.55
CA MET A 436 14.45 -3.60 -8.57
C MET A 436 15.76 -4.12 -9.16
N ASP A 437 16.59 -4.77 -8.35
CA ASP A 437 17.86 -5.36 -8.80
C ASP A 437 17.70 -6.67 -9.59
N HIS A 438 16.68 -7.48 -9.28
CA HIS A 438 16.60 -8.85 -9.77
C HIS A 438 15.45 -9.11 -10.76
N ALA A 439 14.47 -8.21 -10.87
CA ALA A 439 13.31 -8.40 -11.74
C ALA A 439 13.58 -8.11 -13.23
N GLY A 440 14.75 -7.59 -13.59
CA GLY A 440 15.06 -7.19 -14.97
C GLY A 440 14.20 -5.99 -15.44
N LEU A 441 13.83 -5.11 -14.54
CA LEU A 441 13.09 -3.88 -14.84
C LEU A 441 13.98 -2.87 -15.56
N PRO A 442 13.43 -2.05 -16.48
CA PRO A 442 14.21 -1.01 -17.18
C PRO A 442 14.60 0.10 -16.21
N LYS A 443 15.88 0.16 -15.83
CA LYS A 443 16.42 1.06 -14.78
C LYS A 443 16.21 2.56 -15.06
N ASP A 444 16.09 2.96 -16.31
CA ASP A 444 15.84 4.34 -16.74
C ASP A 444 14.40 4.82 -16.48
N ARG A 445 13.48 3.92 -16.15
CA ARG A 445 12.05 4.18 -15.97
C ARG A 445 11.51 3.70 -14.63
N VAL A 446 12.39 3.21 -13.75
CA VAL A 446 12.05 2.76 -12.41
C VAL A 446 12.71 3.69 -11.39
N PHE A 447 11.92 4.22 -10.46
CA PHE A 447 12.36 5.18 -9.45
C PHE A 447 11.97 4.66 -8.08
N TRP A 448 12.82 4.92 -7.09
CA TRP A 448 12.55 4.57 -5.71
C TRP A 448 12.86 5.75 -4.80
N LYS A 449 12.01 5.97 -3.80
CA LYS A 449 12.25 6.97 -2.76
C LYS A 449 11.76 6.49 -1.40
N GLY A 450 12.61 6.70 -0.37
CA GLY A 450 12.29 6.49 1.03
C GLY A 450 11.79 7.77 1.69
N TYR A 451 10.79 7.61 2.56
CA TYR A 451 10.16 8.69 3.32
C TYR A 451 10.34 8.49 4.81
N GLN A 452 10.38 9.59 5.57
CA GLN A 452 10.44 9.58 7.03
C GLN A 452 9.12 9.09 7.65
N SER A 453 8.65 7.93 7.22
CA SER A 453 7.35 7.37 7.58
C SER A 453 7.38 5.85 7.60
N GLY A 454 6.26 5.24 7.98
CA GLY A 454 6.00 3.81 7.91
C GLY A 454 5.24 3.39 6.65
N HIS A 455 4.39 2.37 6.78
CA HIS A 455 3.61 1.76 5.70
C HIS A 455 2.65 2.74 5.02
N MET A 456 1.91 3.50 5.81
CA MET A 456 1.09 4.61 5.35
C MET A 456 1.97 5.86 5.27
N ILE A 457 2.66 6.04 4.15
CA ILE A 457 3.68 7.10 3.96
C ILE A 457 3.12 8.49 4.28
N TYR A 458 1.85 8.72 4.01
CA TYR A 458 1.14 9.98 4.21
C TYR A 458 0.84 10.32 5.68
N LEU A 459 1.24 9.51 6.66
CA LEU A 459 1.13 9.86 8.07
C LEU A 459 2.17 10.92 8.45
N GLY A 460 1.68 12.13 8.71
CA GLY A 460 2.45 13.34 9.01
C GLY A 460 2.33 14.39 7.90
N GLU A 461 2.19 15.67 8.28
CA GLU A 461 1.95 16.76 7.33
C GLU A 461 3.10 16.91 6.31
N ASP A 462 4.35 16.81 6.74
CA ASP A 462 5.51 16.91 5.83
C ASP A 462 5.55 15.73 4.86
N ASN A 463 5.24 14.52 5.34
CA ASN A 463 5.26 13.30 4.53
C ASN A 463 4.17 13.32 3.45
N VAL A 464 2.93 13.71 3.81
CA VAL A 464 1.83 13.77 2.84
C VAL A 464 2.11 14.81 1.76
N HIS A 465 2.67 15.96 2.14
CA HIS A 465 3.06 17.01 1.21
C HIS A 465 4.14 16.53 0.24
N GLU A 466 5.21 15.90 0.75
CA GLU A 466 6.31 15.37 -0.05
C GLU A 466 5.83 14.27 -0.99
N LEU A 467 5.07 13.29 -0.50
CA LEU A 467 4.52 12.19 -1.31
C LEU A 467 3.64 12.72 -2.47
N CYS A 468 2.70 13.62 -2.17
CA CYS A 468 1.82 14.20 -3.20
C CYS A 468 2.61 15.03 -4.23
N SER A 469 3.66 15.73 -3.81
CA SER A 469 4.56 16.47 -4.70
C SER A 469 5.29 15.52 -5.65
N ASP A 470 5.83 14.42 -5.15
CA ASP A 470 6.56 13.43 -5.96
C ASP A 470 5.62 12.70 -6.94
N ILE A 471 4.41 12.32 -6.49
CA ILE A 471 3.41 11.70 -7.36
C ILE A 471 2.98 12.68 -8.47
N ARG A 472 2.78 13.96 -8.13
CA ARG A 472 2.47 15.02 -9.11
C ARG A 472 3.57 15.13 -10.16
N ASP A 473 4.83 15.22 -9.74
CA ASP A 473 5.96 15.30 -10.64
C ASP A 473 6.10 14.05 -11.52
N PHE A 474 5.89 12.87 -10.95
CA PHE A 474 5.87 11.60 -11.69
C PHE A 474 4.78 11.59 -12.78
N ILE A 475 3.54 11.98 -12.46
CA ILE A 475 2.42 12.04 -13.41
C ILE A 475 2.72 13.06 -14.53
N LEU A 476 3.35 14.20 -14.21
CA LEU A 476 3.74 15.23 -15.17
C LEU A 476 4.99 14.88 -16.01
N GLY A 477 5.47 13.62 -15.92
CA GLY A 477 6.59 13.14 -16.71
C GLY A 477 7.97 13.52 -16.20
N LYS A 478 8.06 14.18 -15.03
CA LYS A 478 9.34 14.44 -14.37
C LYS A 478 9.84 13.17 -13.68
N ASN A 479 11.14 13.05 -13.55
CA ASN A 479 11.74 11.95 -12.82
C ASN A 479 11.75 12.29 -11.32
N PRO A 480 11.12 11.44 -10.47
CA PRO A 480 11.32 11.56 -9.03
C PRO A 480 12.80 11.46 -8.68
N LYS A 481 13.21 12.16 -7.62
CA LYS A 481 14.58 12.00 -7.10
C LYS A 481 14.73 10.58 -6.58
N SER A 482 15.34 9.69 -7.37
CA SER A 482 15.60 8.31 -6.95
C SER A 482 16.76 8.27 -5.96
N GLN A 483 16.58 7.48 -4.90
CA GLN A 483 17.59 7.22 -3.87
C GLN A 483 18.19 5.80 -3.99
N PHE A 484 17.87 5.12 -5.10
CA PHE A 484 18.34 3.78 -5.41
C PHE A 484 19.44 3.79 -6.47
#